data_7dc3c90a41b8e8bdfa8f50cd7650ef9f
#
_entry.id   7dc3c90a41b8e8bdfa8f50cd7650ef9f
#
_cell.length_a   1.000
_cell.length_b   1.000
_cell.length_c   1.000
_cell.angle_alpha   90.00
_cell.angle_beta   90.00
_cell.angle_gamma   90.00
#
_symmetry.space_group_name_H-M   'P 1'
#
loop_
_entity.id
_entity.type
_entity.pdbx_description
1 polymer ?
#
loop_
_entity_poly.entity_id
_entity_poly.type
_entity_poly.pdbx_seq_one_letter_code
_entity_poly.pdbx_strand_id
1 'polypeptide(L)'
;MFIDEAYSLIDDSNSFGDEAINTIVQEMENHREDVIVIFAGYPEKMEKFLQKNEGLRSRIAFHLNFPDYNENELMEILMLMAKEKGYSLDRATREKCLAIFTGACKKAEFGNGRFARNLLEQAILRQADRIIREAKGQKLSKKSLRTLIEADFEVNASKQYAKPEKRIGF
;
A
#
# COMPACT_ATOMS: atom_id res chain seq x y z
N MET A 1 5.96 5.70 -19.71
CA MET A 1 6.92 5.84 -18.57
C MET A 1 6.11 6.08 -17.29
N PHE A 2 6.46 5.43 -16.17
CA PHE A 2 5.81 5.64 -14.86
C PHE A 2 6.85 6.14 -13.86
N ILE A 3 6.56 7.26 -13.18
CA ILE A 3 7.44 7.90 -12.20
C ILE A 3 6.67 7.97 -10.88
N ASP A 4 7.06 7.10 -9.95
CA ASP A 4 6.50 7.08 -8.60
C ASP A 4 7.22 8.10 -7.71
N GLU A 5 6.47 8.66 -6.75
CA GLU A 5 6.96 9.73 -5.87
C GLU A 5 7.65 10.88 -6.63
N ALA A 6 7.06 11.31 -7.75
CA ALA A 6 7.67 12.26 -8.68
C ALA A 6 8.12 13.58 -8.03
N TYR A 7 7.49 13.98 -6.93
CA TYR A 7 7.90 15.14 -6.14
C TYR A 7 9.32 15.01 -5.54
N SER A 8 9.86 13.78 -5.43
CA SER A 8 11.23 13.58 -4.94
C SER A 8 12.29 14.19 -5.87
N LEU A 9 11.94 14.42 -7.13
CA LEU A 9 12.82 15.10 -8.08
C LEU A 9 13.11 16.55 -7.69
N ILE A 10 12.27 17.17 -6.85
CA ILE A 10 12.43 18.58 -6.42
C ILE A 10 12.80 18.76 -4.94
N ASP A 11 12.84 17.67 -4.16
CA ASP A 11 13.04 17.70 -2.70
C ASP A 11 14.50 17.97 -2.30
N ASP A 12 15.44 17.75 -3.18
CA ASP A 12 16.86 18.04 -2.93
C ASP A 12 17.23 19.41 -3.52
N SER A 13 17.96 20.19 -2.72
CA SER A 13 18.55 21.48 -3.09
C SER A 13 19.60 21.39 -4.23
N ASN A 14 19.63 20.28 -4.96
CA ASN A 14 20.54 20.03 -6.07
C ASN A 14 19.88 20.39 -7.40
N SER A 15 20.62 21.17 -8.22
CA SER A 15 20.25 21.59 -9.58
C SER A 15 19.92 20.45 -10.55
N PHE A 16 20.26 19.21 -10.22
CA PHE A 16 19.99 18.01 -11.06
C PHE A 16 18.51 17.67 -11.19
N GLY A 17 17.69 17.98 -10.19
CA GLY A 17 16.24 17.74 -10.25
C GLY A 17 15.56 18.59 -11.31
N ASP A 18 15.91 19.86 -11.38
CA ASP A 18 15.36 20.79 -12.38
C ASP A 18 15.81 20.39 -13.81
N GLU A 19 17.07 19.96 -13.98
CA GLU A 19 17.56 19.43 -15.27
C GLU A 19 16.80 18.18 -15.68
N ALA A 20 16.58 17.23 -14.75
CA ALA A 20 15.83 16.02 -15.02
C ALA A 20 14.40 16.32 -15.46
N ILE A 21 13.72 17.26 -14.78
CA ILE A 21 12.36 17.67 -15.13
C ILE A 21 12.34 18.35 -16.50
N ASN A 22 13.27 19.25 -16.79
CA ASN A 22 13.34 19.91 -18.09
C ASN A 22 13.56 18.89 -19.21
N THR A 23 14.41 17.88 -19.01
CA THR A 23 14.62 16.79 -19.94
C THR A 23 13.34 15.99 -20.16
N ILE A 24 12.63 15.62 -19.07
CA ILE A 24 11.35 14.91 -19.17
C ILE A 24 10.32 15.72 -19.94
N VAL A 25 10.20 17.01 -19.66
CA VAL A 25 9.28 17.93 -20.37
C VAL A 25 9.62 18.01 -21.86
N GLN A 26 10.89 18.06 -22.21
CA GLN A 26 11.35 18.08 -23.60
C GLN A 26 11.03 16.75 -24.30
N GLU A 27 11.29 15.62 -23.65
CA GLU A 27 10.99 14.29 -24.22
C GLU A 27 9.48 14.04 -24.35
N MET A 28 8.68 14.53 -23.41
CA MET A 28 7.21 14.49 -23.51
C MET A 28 6.71 15.24 -24.76
N GLU A 29 7.35 16.36 -25.14
CA GLU A 29 6.99 17.13 -26.32
C GLU A 29 7.47 16.43 -27.60
N ASN A 30 8.72 15.97 -27.62
CA ASN A 30 9.34 15.33 -28.78
C ASN A 30 8.63 14.02 -29.16
N HIS A 31 8.11 13.30 -28.16
CA HIS A 31 7.50 11.97 -28.30
C HIS A 31 6.02 11.94 -27.89
N ARG A 32 5.31 13.04 -28.06
CA ARG A 32 3.91 13.19 -27.61
C ARG A 32 2.93 12.18 -28.21
N GLU A 33 3.28 11.59 -29.37
CA GLU A 33 2.45 10.60 -30.07
C GLU A 33 2.79 9.16 -29.67
N ASP A 34 3.98 8.94 -29.12
CA ASP A 34 4.51 7.60 -28.87
C ASP A 34 4.66 7.26 -27.37
N VAL A 35 4.67 8.28 -26.49
CA VAL A 35 4.97 8.09 -25.07
C VAL A 35 3.84 8.56 -24.17
N ILE A 36 3.41 7.69 -23.26
CA ILE A 36 2.55 8.06 -22.14
C ILE A 36 3.43 8.20 -20.89
N VAL A 37 3.34 9.34 -20.22
CA VAL A 37 4.04 9.58 -18.95
C VAL A 37 3.02 9.70 -17.85
N ILE A 38 3.23 8.93 -16.77
CA ILE A 38 2.39 8.92 -15.57
C ILE A 38 3.25 9.33 -14.39
N PHE A 39 2.90 10.43 -13.75
CA PHE A 39 3.50 10.87 -12.49
C PHE A 39 2.58 10.45 -11.34
N ALA A 40 3.12 9.80 -10.34
CA ALA A 40 2.39 9.37 -9.15
C ALA A 40 3.01 9.97 -7.88
N GLY A 41 2.19 10.18 -6.87
CA GLY A 41 2.63 10.67 -5.58
C GLY A 41 1.50 11.16 -4.70
N TYR A 42 1.81 11.59 -3.48
CA TYR A 42 0.84 12.15 -2.54
C TYR A 42 0.27 13.48 -3.04
N PRO A 43 -1.07 13.70 -2.99
CA PRO A 43 -1.72 14.85 -3.61
C PRO A 43 -1.10 16.21 -3.26
N GLU A 44 -0.89 16.49 -1.97
CA GLU A 44 -0.32 17.77 -1.52
C GLU A 44 1.12 18.00 -2.02
N LYS A 45 1.92 16.93 -2.09
CA LYS A 45 3.29 17.01 -2.60
C LYS A 45 3.33 17.16 -4.11
N MET A 46 2.42 16.45 -4.80
CA MET A 46 2.27 16.56 -6.26
C MET A 46 1.79 17.96 -6.67
N GLU A 47 0.92 18.59 -5.91
CA GLU A 47 0.51 19.96 -6.20
C GLU A 47 1.69 20.92 -6.10
N LYS A 48 2.52 20.82 -5.06
CA LYS A 48 3.76 21.62 -4.92
C LYS A 48 4.74 21.35 -6.06
N PHE A 49 4.87 20.09 -6.47
CA PHE A 49 5.70 19.67 -7.60
C PHE A 49 5.26 20.37 -8.89
N LEU A 50 3.97 20.39 -9.18
CA LEU A 50 3.39 21.01 -10.37
C LEU A 50 3.46 22.54 -10.33
N GLN A 51 3.34 23.16 -9.14
CA GLN A 51 3.46 24.60 -8.98
C GLN A 51 4.87 25.13 -9.28
N LYS A 52 5.91 24.34 -9.00
CA LYS A 52 7.30 24.71 -9.30
C LYS A 52 7.63 24.62 -10.79
N ASN A 53 6.84 23.89 -11.59
CA ASN A 53 7.14 23.56 -12.98
C ASN A 53 5.96 23.85 -13.90
N GLU A 54 5.82 25.11 -14.33
CA GLU A 54 4.74 25.53 -15.24
C GLU A 54 4.73 24.76 -16.56
N GLY A 55 5.92 24.43 -17.09
CA GLY A 55 6.08 23.64 -18.30
C GLY A 55 5.52 22.23 -18.16
N LEU A 56 5.73 21.58 -17.01
CA LEU A 56 5.15 20.26 -16.72
C LEU A 56 3.63 20.36 -16.52
N ARG A 57 3.18 21.35 -15.73
CA ARG A 57 1.75 21.57 -15.45
C ARG A 57 0.91 21.74 -16.72
N SER A 58 1.43 22.46 -17.70
CA SER A 58 0.72 22.71 -18.96
C SER A 58 0.60 21.47 -19.87
N ARG A 59 1.44 20.45 -19.66
CA ARG A 59 1.47 19.20 -20.45
C ARG A 59 0.74 18.03 -19.82
N ILE A 60 0.41 18.12 -18.52
CA ILE A 60 -0.37 17.08 -17.83
C ILE A 60 -1.85 17.34 -18.10
N ALA A 61 -2.44 16.52 -18.98
CA ALA A 61 -3.82 16.64 -19.39
C ALA A 61 -4.83 16.08 -18.37
N PHE A 62 -4.42 15.09 -17.55
CA PHE A 62 -5.32 14.37 -16.66
C PHE A 62 -4.76 14.32 -15.24
N HIS A 63 -5.63 14.67 -14.29
CA HIS A 63 -5.37 14.52 -12.86
C HIS A 63 -6.32 13.48 -12.31
N LEU A 64 -5.79 12.35 -11.86
CA LEU A 64 -6.57 11.26 -11.28
C LEU A 64 -6.31 11.20 -9.78
N ASN A 65 -7.36 11.34 -9.00
CA ASN A 65 -7.31 11.19 -7.56
C ASN A 65 -7.80 9.79 -7.16
N PHE A 66 -7.01 9.11 -6.34
CA PHE A 66 -7.37 7.83 -5.73
C PHE A 66 -7.68 8.11 -4.25
N PRO A 67 -8.97 8.18 -3.87
CA PRO A 67 -9.33 8.37 -2.48
C PRO A 67 -8.94 7.16 -1.64
N ASP A 68 -8.85 7.37 -0.33
CA ASP A 68 -8.65 6.27 0.60
C ASP A 68 -9.82 5.29 0.53
N TYR A 69 -9.51 4.00 0.68
CA TYR A 69 -10.52 2.96 0.76
C TYR A 69 -11.28 3.04 2.08
N ASN A 70 -12.59 2.80 2.01
CA ASN A 70 -13.40 2.59 3.20
C ASN A 70 -13.21 1.17 3.77
N GLU A 71 -13.78 0.91 4.95
CA GLU A 71 -13.63 -0.37 5.65
C GLU A 71 -14.18 -1.57 4.87
N ASN A 72 -15.23 -1.39 4.09
CA ASN A 72 -15.82 -2.47 3.28
C ASN A 72 -14.94 -2.79 2.08
N GLU A 73 -14.42 -1.78 1.39
CA GLU A 73 -13.47 -1.95 0.29
C GLU A 73 -12.18 -2.63 0.76
N LEU A 74 -11.66 -2.25 1.93
CA LEU A 74 -10.50 -2.92 2.52
C LEU A 74 -10.80 -4.38 2.87
N MET A 75 -12.02 -4.68 3.32
CA MET A 75 -12.45 -6.05 3.58
C MET A 75 -12.52 -6.87 2.28
N GLU A 76 -13.04 -6.30 1.19
CA GLU A 76 -13.06 -6.95 -0.12
C GLU A 76 -11.64 -7.23 -0.62
N ILE A 77 -10.73 -6.26 -0.51
CA ILE A 77 -9.31 -6.40 -0.87
C ILE A 77 -8.68 -7.53 -0.05
N LEU A 78 -8.90 -7.58 1.25
CA LEU A 78 -8.37 -8.64 2.12
C LEU A 78 -8.91 -10.01 1.71
N MET A 79 -10.22 -10.11 1.44
CA MET A 79 -10.85 -11.35 1.00
C MET A 79 -10.31 -11.84 -0.34
N LEU A 80 -10.09 -10.93 -1.29
CA LEU A 80 -9.50 -11.24 -2.59
C LEU A 80 -8.08 -11.82 -2.43
N MET A 81 -7.23 -11.12 -1.68
CA MET A 81 -5.86 -11.58 -1.42
C MET A 81 -5.82 -12.90 -0.65
N ALA A 82 -6.71 -13.10 0.33
CA ALA A 82 -6.80 -14.36 1.07
C ALA A 82 -7.18 -15.52 0.14
N LYS A 83 -8.16 -15.31 -0.73
CA LYS A 83 -8.61 -16.29 -1.72
C LYS A 83 -7.48 -16.66 -2.70
N GLU A 84 -6.75 -15.67 -3.21
CA GLU A 84 -5.59 -15.91 -4.11
C GLU A 84 -4.51 -16.77 -3.44
N LYS A 85 -4.28 -16.57 -2.14
CA LYS A 85 -3.35 -17.37 -1.34
C LYS A 85 -3.95 -18.71 -0.85
N GLY A 86 -5.20 -19.02 -1.19
CA GLY A 86 -5.89 -20.27 -0.85
C GLY A 86 -6.41 -20.33 0.59
N TYR A 87 -6.57 -19.17 1.24
CA TYR A 87 -7.14 -19.06 2.59
C TYR A 87 -8.61 -18.67 2.56
N SER A 88 -9.32 -19.06 3.61
CA SER A 88 -10.72 -18.69 3.87
C SER A 88 -10.87 -18.09 5.28
N LEU A 89 -11.81 -17.18 5.42
CA LEU A 89 -12.19 -16.56 6.67
C LEU A 89 -13.65 -16.91 6.96
N ASP A 90 -13.95 -17.32 8.20
CA ASP A 90 -15.32 -17.49 8.66
C ASP A 90 -16.01 -16.14 8.95
N ARG A 91 -17.27 -16.18 9.31
CA ARG A 91 -18.07 -14.97 9.54
C ARG A 91 -17.51 -14.13 10.70
N ALA A 92 -17.20 -14.76 11.83
CA ALA A 92 -16.70 -14.07 13.02
C ALA A 92 -15.36 -13.37 12.73
N THR A 93 -14.46 -14.05 12.02
CA THR A 93 -13.17 -13.47 11.57
C THR A 93 -13.36 -12.26 10.67
N ARG A 94 -14.35 -12.29 9.76
CA ARG A 94 -14.66 -11.15 8.89
C ARG A 94 -15.17 -9.95 9.70
N GLU A 95 -16.07 -10.18 10.66
CA GLU A 95 -16.58 -9.14 11.55
C GLU A 95 -15.44 -8.47 12.35
N LYS A 96 -14.48 -9.26 12.84
CA LYS A 96 -13.29 -8.74 13.51
C LYS A 96 -12.40 -7.91 12.57
N CYS A 97 -12.13 -8.41 11.36
CA CYS A 97 -11.34 -7.66 10.36
C CYS A 97 -12.01 -6.33 10.01
N LEU A 98 -13.34 -6.32 9.85
CA LEU A 98 -14.10 -5.10 9.58
C LEU A 98 -13.95 -4.09 10.72
N ALA A 99 -14.04 -4.52 11.98
CA ALA A 99 -13.80 -3.65 13.13
C ALA A 99 -12.37 -3.07 13.16
N ILE A 100 -11.36 -3.87 12.76
CA ILE A 100 -9.98 -3.42 12.61
C ILE A 100 -9.89 -2.33 11.54
N PHE A 101 -10.50 -2.52 10.37
CA PHE A 101 -10.50 -1.55 9.28
C PHE A 101 -11.25 -0.27 9.66
N THR A 102 -12.41 -0.37 10.32
CA THR A 102 -13.14 0.80 10.84
C THR A 102 -12.28 1.64 11.80
N GLY A 103 -11.45 0.98 12.62
CA GLY A 103 -10.50 1.67 13.48
C GLY A 103 -9.32 2.28 12.73
N ALA A 104 -8.85 1.62 11.67
CA ALA A 104 -7.73 2.08 10.85
C ALA A 104 -8.10 3.31 9.99
N CYS A 105 -9.27 3.29 9.35
CA CYS A 105 -9.77 4.39 8.50
C CYS A 105 -9.94 5.73 9.23
N LYS A 106 -10.00 5.70 10.57
CA LYS A 106 -10.06 6.92 11.39
C LYS A 106 -8.71 7.61 11.57
N LYS A 107 -7.62 6.96 11.15
CA LYS A 107 -6.25 7.47 11.29
C LYS A 107 -5.78 8.03 9.97
N ALA A 108 -5.13 9.20 10.01
CA ALA A 108 -4.43 9.70 8.84
C ALA A 108 -3.30 8.72 8.45
N GLU A 109 -3.09 8.55 7.14
CA GLU A 109 -1.99 7.76 6.58
C GLU A 109 -1.94 6.27 7.04
N PHE A 110 -3.09 5.61 7.18
CA PHE A 110 -3.16 4.22 7.65
C PHE A 110 -2.63 3.16 6.65
N GLY A 111 -2.26 3.57 5.44
CA GLY A 111 -1.59 2.72 4.45
C GLY A 111 -2.52 1.94 3.52
N ASN A 112 -3.84 2.12 3.57
CA ASN A 112 -4.80 1.60 2.61
C ASN A 112 -4.63 0.10 2.29
N GLY A 113 -4.57 -0.30 1.02
CA GLY A 113 -4.37 -1.69 0.59
C GLY A 113 -3.09 -2.32 1.13
N ARG A 114 -2.03 -1.53 1.40
CA ARG A 114 -0.81 -2.03 2.06
C ARG A 114 -1.09 -2.47 3.50
N PHE A 115 -1.96 -1.75 4.21
CA PHE A 115 -2.39 -2.14 5.54
C PHE A 115 -3.15 -3.47 5.52
N ALA A 116 -4.11 -3.65 4.58
CA ALA A 116 -4.84 -4.90 4.43
C ALA A 116 -3.91 -6.08 4.10
N ARG A 117 -2.92 -5.87 3.23
CA ARG A 117 -1.89 -6.88 2.89
C ARG A 117 -1.08 -7.28 4.12
N ASN A 118 -0.54 -6.31 4.85
CA ASN A 118 0.27 -6.56 6.04
C ASN A 118 -0.52 -7.30 7.13
N LEU A 119 -1.81 -6.94 7.30
CA LEU A 119 -2.71 -7.60 8.23
C LEU A 119 -2.89 -9.08 7.87
N LEU A 120 -3.14 -9.38 6.59
CA LEU A 120 -3.27 -10.75 6.11
C LEU A 120 -1.96 -11.54 6.26
N GLU A 121 -0.83 -10.99 5.89
CA GLU A 121 0.47 -11.67 6.00
C GLU A 121 0.79 -12.03 7.45
N GLN A 122 0.53 -11.12 8.37
CA GLN A 122 0.70 -11.39 9.79
C GLN A 122 -0.28 -12.46 10.31
N ALA A 123 -1.52 -12.44 9.83
CA ALA A 123 -2.50 -13.46 10.20
C ALA A 123 -2.05 -14.86 9.72
N ILE A 124 -1.49 -14.96 8.52
CA ILE A 124 -0.96 -16.21 7.99
C ILE A 124 0.21 -16.74 8.85
N LEU A 125 1.13 -15.85 9.27
CA LEU A 125 2.23 -16.25 10.15
C LEU A 125 1.72 -16.75 11.51
N ARG A 126 0.74 -16.06 12.12
CA ARG A 126 0.14 -16.48 13.40
C ARG A 126 -0.64 -17.79 13.27
N GLN A 127 -1.34 -17.96 12.16
CA GLN A 127 -2.01 -19.24 11.87
C GLN A 127 -0.99 -20.37 11.83
N ALA A 128 0.15 -20.20 11.15
CA ALA A 128 1.20 -21.20 11.09
C ALA A 128 1.71 -21.57 12.50
N ASP A 129 2.00 -20.59 13.33
CA ASP A 129 2.42 -20.80 14.72
C ASP A 129 1.35 -21.54 15.54
N ARG A 130 0.08 -21.12 15.41
CA ARG A 130 -1.05 -21.76 16.11
C ARG A 130 -1.17 -23.22 15.70
N ILE A 131 -1.16 -23.49 14.41
CA ILE A 131 -1.29 -24.84 13.85
C ILE A 131 -0.16 -25.75 14.34
N ILE A 132 1.09 -25.27 14.39
CA ILE A 132 2.22 -26.04 14.89
C ILE A 132 2.04 -26.38 16.37
N ARG A 133 1.54 -25.43 17.18
CA ARG A 133 1.29 -25.65 18.61
C ARG A 133 0.14 -26.64 18.86
N GLU A 134 -0.91 -26.56 18.04
CA GLU A 134 -2.11 -27.40 18.17
C GLU A 134 -1.88 -28.82 17.64
N ALA A 135 -1.01 -28.98 16.64
CA ALA A 135 -0.79 -30.25 15.97
C ALA A 135 -0.29 -31.37 16.91
N LYS A 136 0.54 -31.06 17.94
CA LYS A 136 1.07 -32.03 18.90
C LYS A 136 1.32 -33.44 18.34
N GLY A 137 1.78 -33.52 17.07
CA GLY A 137 2.01 -34.79 16.36
C GLY A 137 0.79 -35.42 15.68
N GLN A 138 -0.38 -34.79 15.70
CA GLN A 138 -1.58 -35.28 15.00
C GLN A 138 -1.66 -34.71 13.57
N LYS A 139 -2.28 -35.48 12.65
CA LYS A 139 -2.52 -35.02 11.28
C LYS A 139 -3.58 -33.92 11.28
N LEU A 140 -3.22 -32.77 10.78
CA LEU A 140 -4.11 -31.63 10.60
C LEU A 140 -5.04 -31.83 9.39
N SER A 141 -6.27 -31.34 9.49
CA SER A 141 -7.20 -31.36 8.35
C SER A 141 -6.79 -30.32 7.31
N LYS A 142 -7.05 -30.60 6.02
CA LYS A 142 -6.84 -29.62 4.94
C LYS A 142 -7.62 -28.31 5.19
N LYS A 143 -8.77 -28.42 5.86
CA LYS A 143 -9.61 -27.26 6.20
C LYS A 143 -8.94 -26.37 7.24
N SER A 144 -8.38 -26.93 8.32
CA SER A 144 -7.69 -26.14 9.35
C SER A 144 -6.44 -25.43 8.80
N LEU A 145 -5.73 -26.08 7.85
CA LEU A 145 -4.57 -25.48 7.18
C LEU A 145 -4.91 -24.28 6.29
N ARG A 146 -6.18 -24.14 5.87
CA ARG A 146 -6.64 -23.08 4.95
C ARG A 146 -7.59 -22.08 5.60
N THR A 147 -7.90 -22.23 6.88
CA THR A 147 -8.83 -21.33 7.58
C THR A 147 -8.07 -20.42 8.52
N LEU A 148 -8.23 -19.12 8.32
CA LEU A 148 -7.82 -18.08 9.26
C LEU A 148 -8.97 -17.85 10.24
N ILE A 149 -8.65 -17.70 11.52
CA ILE A 149 -9.62 -17.48 12.59
C ILE A 149 -9.35 -16.15 13.28
N GLU A 150 -10.29 -15.67 14.10
CA GLU A 150 -10.18 -14.39 14.83
C GLU A 150 -8.87 -14.24 15.61
N ALA A 151 -8.37 -15.33 16.23
CA ALA A 151 -7.13 -15.30 16.99
C ALA A 151 -5.89 -15.01 16.13
N ASP A 152 -5.95 -15.25 14.82
CA ASP A 152 -4.85 -14.98 13.91
C ASP A 152 -4.75 -13.46 13.58
N PHE A 153 -5.85 -12.69 13.80
CA PHE A 153 -5.93 -11.25 13.52
C PHE A 153 -5.79 -10.41 14.78
N GLU A 154 -4.60 -10.36 15.35
CA GLU A 154 -4.30 -9.43 16.45
C GLU A 154 -3.58 -8.19 15.92
N VAL A 155 -4.07 -7.01 16.28
CA VAL A 155 -3.41 -5.75 15.98
C VAL A 155 -2.52 -5.37 17.16
N ASN A 156 -1.23 -5.65 17.07
CA ASN A 156 -0.26 -5.07 18.00
C ASN A 156 -0.11 -3.58 17.68
N ALA A 157 -0.83 -2.75 18.42
CA ALA A 157 -0.87 -1.29 18.23
C ALA A 157 0.52 -0.61 18.32
N SER A 158 1.52 -1.28 18.90
CA SER A 158 2.85 -0.70 19.19
C SER A 158 3.91 -0.91 18.09
N LYS A 159 3.69 -1.80 17.10
CA LYS A 159 4.72 -2.12 16.08
C LYS A 159 4.37 -1.72 14.65
N GLN A 160 3.13 -1.36 14.34
CA GLN A 160 2.70 -1.16 12.95
C GLN A 160 2.96 0.25 12.39
N TYR A 161 3.37 1.19 13.23
CA TYR A 161 3.60 2.59 12.82
C TYR A 161 4.96 3.15 13.25
N ALA A 162 5.88 2.33 13.74
CA ALA A 162 7.25 2.76 13.85
C ALA A 162 7.81 2.91 12.43
N LYS A 163 8.12 4.14 12.01
CA LYS A 163 8.98 4.37 10.85
C LYS A 163 10.18 3.42 11.00
N PRO A 164 10.58 2.70 9.94
CA PRO A 164 11.82 1.94 10.02
C PRO A 164 12.91 2.91 10.43
N GLU A 165 13.53 2.69 11.59
CA GLU A 165 14.74 3.40 11.95
C GLU A 165 15.70 3.29 10.77
N LYS A 166 16.13 4.42 10.25
CA LYS A 166 17.18 4.46 9.23
C LYS A 166 18.39 3.74 9.85
N ARG A 167 18.56 2.47 9.52
CA ARG A 167 19.84 1.82 9.73
C ARG A 167 20.81 2.49 8.78
N ILE A 168 21.58 3.41 9.32
CA ILE A 168 22.77 3.93 8.69
C ILE A 168 23.73 2.75 8.63
N GLY A 169 23.79 2.09 7.47
CA GLY A 169 24.83 1.09 7.20
C GLY A 169 26.13 1.84 6.95
N PHE A 170 27.17 1.44 7.65
CA PHE A 170 28.55 1.77 7.33
C PHE A 170 28.99 0.98 6.10
#